data_b33ac2994ec8d2e04cc9b3e93683f39c
#
_entry.id   b33ac2994ec8d2e04cc9b3e93683f39c
#
_cell.length_a   1.000
_cell.length_b   1.000
_cell.length_c   1.000
_cell.angle_alpha   90.00
_cell.angle_beta   90.00
_cell.angle_gamma   90.00
#
_symmetry.space_group_name_H-M   'P 1'
#
loop_
_entity.id
_entity.type
_entity.pdbx_description
1 polymer ?
#
loop_
_entity_poly.entity_id
_entity_poly.type
_entity_poly.pdbx_seq_one_letter_code
_entity_poly.pdbx_strand_id
1 'polypeptide(L)'
;MKKIPLFKPWLSNRDLSIIQKSLISGWLTHGPQNLIFEKNFSKLVKSKYSVSMNSCTSALECALKIIKKKGEVIIPSWTWVSTAN
;
A
#
# COMPACT_ATOMS: atom_id res chain seq x y z
N MET A 1 0.84 17.99 -31.46
CA MET A 1 1.60 17.01 -30.65
C MET A 1 0.68 16.35 -29.63
N LYS A 2 0.66 15.01 -29.54
CA LYS A 2 -0.11 14.27 -28.53
C LYS A 2 0.56 14.47 -27.16
N LYS A 3 -0.15 15.08 -26.18
CA LYS A 3 0.38 15.23 -24.82
C LYS A 3 0.41 13.87 -24.14
N ILE A 4 1.57 13.44 -23.68
CA ILE A 4 1.74 12.23 -22.88
C ILE A 4 1.69 12.66 -21.42
N PRO A 5 0.67 12.26 -20.64
CA PRO A 5 0.61 12.62 -19.22
C PRO A 5 1.69 11.87 -18.44
N LEU A 6 2.31 12.52 -17.48
CA LEU A 6 3.28 11.91 -16.56
C LEU A 6 2.63 10.80 -15.71
N PHE A 7 1.38 10.97 -15.38
CA PHE A 7 0.60 10.02 -14.60
C PHE A 7 -0.87 10.03 -15.05
N LYS A 8 -1.44 8.86 -15.18
CA LYS A 8 -2.87 8.68 -15.43
C LYS A 8 -3.35 7.46 -14.64
N PRO A 9 -4.20 7.62 -13.62
CA PRO A 9 -4.78 6.48 -12.91
C PRO A 9 -5.66 5.68 -13.86
N TRP A 10 -5.53 4.37 -13.81
CA TRP A 10 -6.42 3.46 -14.50
C TRP A 10 -7.53 3.04 -13.53
N LEU A 11 -8.74 3.45 -13.81
CA LEU A 11 -9.93 3.13 -13.01
C LEU A 11 -11.00 2.55 -13.93
N SER A 12 -11.61 1.46 -13.49
CA SER A 12 -12.74 0.82 -14.14
C SER A 12 -14.06 1.13 -13.41
N ASN A 13 -15.20 0.90 -14.08
CA ASN A 13 -16.51 1.01 -13.43
C ASN A 13 -16.66 0.04 -12.25
N ARG A 14 -15.93 -1.10 -12.26
CA ARG A 14 -15.90 -2.04 -11.14
C ARG A 14 -15.24 -1.42 -9.92
N ASP A 15 -14.15 -0.68 -10.08
CA ASP A 15 -13.46 0.00 -9.00
C ASP A 15 -14.35 1.07 -8.35
N LEU A 16 -15.04 1.85 -9.18
CA LEU A 16 -16.00 2.85 -8.71
C LEU A 16 -17.15 2.20 -7.92
N SER A 17 -17.66 1.06 -8.37
CA SER A 17 -18.72 0.31 -7.67
C SER A 17 -18.25 -0.20 -6.29
N ILE A 18 -17.00 -0.66 -6.18
CA ILE A 18 -16.44 -1.13 -4.91
C ILE A 18 -16.28 0.05 -3.93
N ILE A 19 -15.75 1.18 -4.40
CA ILE A 19 -15.60 2.39 -3.60
C ILE A 19 -16.95 2.87 -3.10
N GLN A 20 -17.95 2.94 -3.96
CA GLN A 20 -19.31 3.35 -3.60
C GLN A 20 -19.90 2.45 -2.51
N LYS A 21 -19.76 1.13 -2.63
CA LYS A 21 -20.22 0.19 -1.61
C LYS A 21 -19.53 0.40 -0.26
N SER A 22 -18.22 0.67 -0.26
CA SER A 22 -17.48 0.94 0.95
C SER A 22 -17.97 2.22 1.65
N LEU A 23 -18.21 3.29 0.88
CA LEU A 23 -18.76 4.54 1.40
C LEU A 23 -20.15 4.35 2.02
N ILE A 24 -21.05 3.64 1.32
CA ILE A 24 -22.40 3.38 1.80
C ILE A 24 -22.39 2.50 3.07
N SER A 25 -21.44 1.58 3.20
CA SER A 25 -21.33 0.71 4.37
C SER A 25 -20.92 1.45 5.65
N GLY A 26 -20.42 2.67 5.56
CA GLY A 26 -19.90 3.43 6.68
C GLY A 26 -18.51 2.99 7.19
N TRP A 27 -17.95 1.89 6.68
CA TRP A 27 -16.60 1.43 7.03
C TRP A 27 -15.55 2.20 6.24
N LEU A 28 -15.12 3.35 6.77
CA LEU A 28 -14.14 4.25 6.15
C LEU A 28 -12.73 4.09 6.75
N THR A 29 -12.56 3.21 7.73
CA THR A 29 -11.28 2.88 8.35
C THR A 29 -10.89 1.44 8.02
N HIS A 30 -9.92 0.86 8.76
CA HIS A 30 -9.56 -0.55 8.60
C HIS A 30 -10.78 -1.44 8.88
N GLY A 31 -11.21 -2.19 7.88
CA GLY A 31 -12.46 -2.96 7.93
C GLY A 31 -12.45 -4.14 6.94
N PRO A 32 -13.65 -4.68 6.61
CA PRO A 32 -13.77 -5.88 5.78
C PRO A 32 -13.03 -5.80 4.44
N GLN A 33 -13.01 -4.64 3.79
CA GLN A 33 -12.31 -4.47 2.50
C GLN A 33 -10.79 -4.58 2.64
N ASN A 34 -10.23 -4.08 3.75
CA ASN A 34 -8.80 -4.24 4.04
C ASN A 34 -8.43 -5.71 4.22
N LEU A 35 -9.23 -6.48 4.95
CA LEU A 35 -9.00 -7.92 5.14
C LEU A 35 -9.05 -8.70 3.83
N ILE A 36 -10.00 -8.36 2.95
CA ILE A 36 -10.10 -8.95 1.61
C ILE A 36 -8.87 -8.59 0.77
N PHE A 37 -8.45 -7.33 0.80
CA PHE A 37 -7.26 -6.85 0.10
C PHE A 37 -6.01 -7.59 0.57
N GLU A 38 -5.77 -7.63 1.87
CA GLU A 38 -4.63 -8.31 2.48
C GLU A 38 -4.57 -9.79 2.10
N LYS A 39 -5.70 -10.49 2.18
CA LYS A 39 -5.81 -11.90 1.77
C LYS A 39 -5.50 -12.11 0.29
N ASN A 40 -6.00 -11.24 -0.58
CA ASN A 40 -5.76 -11.36 -2.02
C ASN A 40 -4.31 -10.99 -2.37
N PHE A 41 -3.75 -9.98 -1.73
CA PHE A 41 -2.37 -9.56 -1.92
C PHE A 41 -1.38 -10.64 -1.44
N SER A 42 -1.62 -11.23 -0.27
CA SER A 42 -0.77 -12.33 0.24
C SER A 42 -0.73 -13.51 -0.72
N LYS A 43 -1.87 -13.86 -1.34
CA LYS A 43 -1.93 -14.90 -2.38
C LYS A 43 -1.13 -14.52 -3.63
N LEU A 44 -1.25 -13.27 -4.08
CA LEU A 44 -0.56 -12.78 -5.28
C LEU A 44 0.95 -12.84 -5.12
N VAL A 45 1.48 -12.38 -3.97
CA VAL A 45 2.93 -12.37 -3.69
C VAL A 45 3.43 -13.65 -3.04
N LYS A 46 2.56 -14.65 -2.85
CA LYS A 46 2.87 -15.94 -2.21
C LYS A 46 3.47 -15.79 -0.81
N SER A 47 3.05 -14.78 -0.06
CA SER A 47 3.41 -14.59 1.33
C SER A 47 2.39 -15.26 2.26
N LYS A 48 2.81 -15.62 3.46
CA LYS A 48 1.90 -16.19 4.48
C LYS A 48 0.93 -15.15 5.01
N TYR A 49 1.39 -13.91 5.15
CA TYR A 49 0.62 -12.78 5.66
C TYR A 49 0.89 -11.52 4.84
N SER A 50 -0.06 -10.61 4.83
CA SER A 50 0.14 -9.23 4.42
C SER A 50 -0.68 -8.30 5.31
N VAL A 51 -0.17 -7.10 5.51
CA VAL A 51 -0.79 -6.06 6.33
C VAL A 51 -0.83 -4.79 5.51
N SER A 52 -2.02 -4.21 5.36
CA SER A 52 -2.20 -2.93 4.69
C SER A 52 -1.85 -1.78 5.62
N MET A 53 -1.13 -0.80 5.09
CA MET A 53 -0.73 0.41 5.79
C MET A 53 -1.24 1.63 5.04
N ASN A 54 -1.38 2.74 5.73
CA ASN A 54 -1.81 4.01 5.13
C ASN A 54 -0.74 4.66 4.24
N SER A 55 0.53 4.27 4.40
CA SER A 55 1.65 4.75 3.60
C SER A 55 2.81 3.77 3.59
N CYS A 56 3.65 3.85 2.54
CA CYS A 56 4.90 3.11 2.46
C CYS A 56 5.86 3.49 3.60
N THR A 57 5.88 4.76 4.00
CA THR A 57 6.67 5.25 5.14
C THR A 57 6.35 4.49 6.42
N SER A 58 5.05 4.40 6.76
CA SER A 58 4.60 3.65 7.94
C SER A 58 4.94 2.16 7.85
N ALA A 59 4.87 1.58 6.65
CA ALA A 59 5.23 0.18 6.44
C ALA A 59 6.72 -0.07 6.67
N LEU A 60 7.59 0.81 6.16
CA LEU A 60 9.04 0.72 6.35
C LEU A 60 9.41 0.89 7.84
N GLU A 61 8.83 1.88 8.51
CA GLU A 61 9.07 2.12 9.94
C GLU A 61 8.67 0.90 10.78
N CYS A 62 7.49 0.33 10.53
CA CYS A 62 7.04 -0.87 11.22
C CYS A 62 7.97 -2.07 10.96
N ALA A 63 8.40 -2.28 9.72
CA ALA A 63 9.31 -3.36 9.37
C ALA A 63 10.65 -3.25 10.10
N LEU A 64 11.24 -2.06 10.15
CA LEU A 64 12.50 -1.81 10.86
C LEU A 64 12.34 -2.02 12.37
N LYS A 65 11.23 -1.58 12.98
CA LYS A 65 10.94 -1.80 14.40
C LYS A 65 10.81 -3.30 14.74
N ILE A 66 10.24 -4.09 13.85
CA ILE A 66 10.10 -5.54 14.06
C ILE A 66 11.44 -6.25 13.96
N ILE A 67 12.30 -5.85 13.04
CA ILE A 67 13.62 -6.47 12.83
C ILE A 67 14.51 -6.32 14.07
N LYS A 68 14.41 -5.22 14.82
CA LYS A 68 15.13 -4.95 16.08
C LYS A 68 16.66 -5.15 15.99
N LYS A 69 17.24 -5.08 14.82
CA LYS A 69 18.70 -5.19 14.62
C LYS A 69 19.33 -3.80 14.59
N LYS A 70 20.51 -3.69 15.21
CA LYS A 70 21.39 -2.52 15.06
C LYS A 70 22.34 -2.79 13.90
N GLY A 71 22.68 -1.76 13.14
CA GLY A 71 23.61 -1.86 12.03
C GLY A 71 23.35 -0.80 10.97
N GLU A 72 24.03 -0.93 9.86
CA GLU A 72 23.88 -0.08 8.70
C GLU A 72 22.75 -0.57 7.80
N VAL A 73 22.11 0.37 7.12
CA VAL A 73 21.03 0.08 6.16
C VAL A 73 21.44 0.58 4.78
N ILE A 74 21.43 -0.30 3.80
CA ILE A 74 21.72 0.04 2.41
C ILE A 74 20.41 0.48 1.77
N ILE A 75 20.40 1.70 1.23
CA ILE A 75 19.24 2.28 0.54
C ILE A 75 19.63 2.74 -0.87
N PRO A 76 18.69 2.78 -1.83
CA PRO A 76 18.94 3.39 -3.14
C PRO A 76 19.26 4.88 -2.99
N SER A 77 20.20 5.37 -3.79
CA SER A 77 20.54 6.82 -3.81
C SER A 77 19.40 7.68 -4.38
N TRP A 78 18.56 7.11 -5.23
CA TRP A 78 17.38 7.75 -5.76
C TRP A 78 16.13 7.09 -5.19
N THR A 79 15.63 7.66 -4.13
CA THR A 79 14.41 7.23 -3.45
C THR A 79 13.75 8.42 -2.76
N TRP A 80 12.54 8.22 -2.26
CA TRP A 80 11.85 9.23 -1.46
C TRP A 80 12.56 9.42 -0.10
N VAL A 81 12.58 10.65 0.40
CA VAL A 81 13.30 11.00 1.65
C VAL A 81 12.93 10.11 2.85
N SER A 82 11.68 9.68 2.94
CA SER A 82 11.22 8.80 4.01
C SER A 82 11.86 7.41 4.04
N THR A 83 12.59 7.03 2.99
CA THR A 83 13.36 5.78 3.00
C THR A 83 14.65 5.91 3.82
N ALA A 84 15.15 7.14 3.98
CA ALA A 84 16.40 7.44 4.68
C ALA A 84 16.18 7.96 6.11
N ASN A 85 14.99 8.47 6.42
CA ASN A 85 14.66 9.08 7.72
C ASN A 85 14.25 8.05 8.76
#